data_e2face3e37ee5d334c7cec2ba0ebbda2
#
_entry.id   e2face3e37ee5d334c7cec2ba0ebbda2
#
_cell.length_a   1.000
_cell.length_b   1.000
_cell.length_c   1.000
_cell.angle_alpha   90.00
_cell.angle_beta   90.00
_cell.angle_gamma   90.00
#
_symmetry.space_group_name_H-M   'P 1'
#
loop_
_entity.id
_entity.type
_entity.pdbx_description
1 polymer ?
#
loop_
_entity_poly.entity_id
_entity_poly.type
_entity_poly.pdbx_seq_one_letter_code
_entity_poly.pdbx_strand_id
1 'polypeptide(L)'
;MPKKRRNNGRNKTHKGHSDPVHCENCKRLVPKDKAVKRFLIKNMVDASSKRDIEEQSVYGSENYTMPRLFIKNQYCVSCGIHARIVRVRSRINRRIRYISNFREGIEEASHGLYKQANVKVPAKKNTGKPQA
;
A
#
# COMPACT_ATOMS: atom_id res chain seq x y z
N MET A 1 -12.05 29.64 3.86
CA MET A 1 -11.07 28.65 4.39
C MET A 1 -10.15 28.15 3.29
N PRO A 2 -8.84 28.11 3.50
CA PRO A 2 -7.90 27.67 2.47
C PRO A 2 -8.11 26.17 2.14
N LYS A 3 -8.14 25.82 0.86
CA LYS A 3 -8.23 24.45 0.37
C LYS A 3 -6.87 23.76 0.47
N LYS A 4 -6.73 22.77 1.35
CA LYS A 4 -5.50 21.96 1.46
C LYS A 4 -5.35 20.94 0.32
N ARG A 5 -6.45 20.45 -0.25
CA ARG A 5 -6.46 19.45 -1.30
C ARG A 5 -7.46 19.83 -2.40
N ARG A 6 -7.05 19.66 -3.66
CA ARG A 6 -7.92 19.90 -4.81
C ARG A 6 -9.15 18.99 -4.84
N ASN A 7 -8.98 17.75 -4.40
CA ASN A 7 -10.03 16.72 -4.41
C ASN A 7 -10.77 16.56 -3.09
N ASN A 8 -10.56 17.46 -2.10
CA ASN A 8 -11.17 17.38 -0.76
C ASN A 8 -10.92 16.04 -0.03
N GLY A 9 -9.82 15.36 -0.33
CA GLY A 9 -9.45 14.08 0.29
C GLY A 9 -10.24 12.87 -0.20
N ARG A 10 -10.98 13.01 -1.32
CA ARG A 10 -11.79 11.94 -1.90
C ARG A 10 -11.65 11.90 -3.43
N ASN A 11 -12.13 10.82 -4.04
CA ASN A 11 -12.09 10.63 -5.49
C ASN A 11 -13.51 10.67 -6.08
N LYS A 12 -14.20 11.80 -5.91
CA LYS A 12 -15.58 12.02 -6.38
C LYS A 12 -15.65 12.74 -7.74
N THR A 13 -14.69 12.61 -8.60
CA THR A 13 -14.70 13.30 -9.88
C THR A 13 -15.80 12.73 -10.80
N HIS A 14 -16.70 13.58 -11.24
CA HIS A 14 -17.83 13.23 -12.14
C HIS A 14 -18.76 12.13 -11.64
N LYS A 15 -18.82 11.88 -10.32
CA LYS A 15 -19.74 10.95 -9.69
C LYS A 15 -20.71 11.72 -8.80
N GLY A 16 -21.99 11.63 -9.09
CA GLY A 16 -23.02 12.31 -8.30
C GLY A 16 -23.06 11.80 -6.86
N HIS A 17 -23.22 10.50 -6.70
CA HIS A 17 -23.29 9.80 -5.41
C HIS A 17 -22.35 8.58 -5.42
N SER A 18 -21.87 8.21 -4.25
CA SER A 18 -21.16 6.94 -4.05
C SER A 18 -21.70 6.25 -2.81
N ASP A 19 -21.99 4.97 -2.94
CA ASP A 19 -22.55 4.15 -1.87
C ASP A 19 -21.68 4.21 -0.61
N PRO A 20 -22.29 4.32 0.57
CA PRO A 20 -21.55 4.29 1.82
C PRO A 20 -21.06 2.86 2.12
N VAL A 21 -19.89 2.80 2.75
CA VAL A 21 -19.30 1.55 3.24
C VAL A 21 -18.99 1.67 4.72
N HIS A 22 -19.07 0.56 5.44
CA HIS A 22 -18.72 0.52 6.86
C HIS A 22 -17.22 0.53 7.08
N CYS A 23 -16.77 1.31 8.06
CA CYS A 23 -15.41 1.24 8.55
C CYS A 23 -15.20 -0.08 9.29
N GLU A 24 -14.12 -0.80 8.99
CA GLU A 24 -13.82 -2.09 9.63
C GLU A 24 -13.70 -2.00 11.16
N ASN A 25 -13.13 -0.91 11.65
CA ASN A 25 -12.89 -0.73 13.08
C ASN A 25 -14.11 -0.14 13.83
N CYS A 26 -14.57 1.03 13.44
CA CYS A 26 -15.62 1.77 14.19
C CYS A 26 -17.02 1.63 13.57
N LYS A 27 -17.20 0.85 12.53
CA LYS A 27 -18.46 0.59 11.80
C LYS A 27 -19.18 1.84 11.26
N ARG A 28 -18.55 3.03 11.35
CA ARG A 28 -19.08 4.26 10.76
C ARG A 28 -19.28 4.13 9.27
N LEU A 29 -20.38 4.63 8.76
CA LEU A 29 -20.63 4.78 7.33
C LEU A 29 -19.76 5.87 6.72
N VAL A 30 -19.04 5.53 5.68
CA VAL A 30 -18.16 6.45 4.94
C VAL A 30 -18.39 6.26 3.44
N PRO A 31 -18.45 7.32 2.64
CA PRO A 31 -18.53 7.17 1.19
C PRO A 31 -17.38 6.32 0.64
N LYS A 32 -17.68 5.38 -0.25
CA LYS A 32 -16.71 4.45 -0.83
C LYS A 32 -15.51 5.12 -1.51
N ASP A 33 -15.72 6.32 -2.05
CA ASP A 33 -14.67 7.13 -2.69
C ASP A 33 -13.75 7.83 -1.67
N LYS A 34 -14.20 8.05 -0.43
CA LYS A 34 -13.45 8.64 0.67
C LYS A 34 -12.78 7.61 1.58
N ALA A 35 -13.30 6.39 1.63
CA ALA A 35 -12.79 5.33 2.49
C ALA A 35 -11.32 5.00 2.16
N VAL A 36 -10.52 4.82 3.19
CA VAL A 36 -9.13 4.33 3.07
C VAL A 36 -9.18 2.83 2.88
N LYS A 37 -8.74 2.35 1.73
CA LYS A 37 -8.79 0.94 1.36
C LYS A 37 -7.42 0.31 1.52
N ARG A 38 -7.39 -0.90 2.09
CA ARG A 38 -6.20 -1.73 2.17
C ARG A 38 -6.53 -3.15 1.75
N PHE A 39 -5.73 -3.65 0.83
CA PHE A 39 -5.79 -5.03 0.41
C PHE A 39 -4.79 -5.83 1.24
N LEU A 40 -5.25 -6.90 1.85
CA LEU A 40 -4.46 -7.73 2.73
C LEU A 40 -4.59 -9.19 2.29
N ILE A 41 -3.47 -9.85 2.16
CA ILE A 41 -3.40 -11.27 1.88
C ILE A 41 -2.92 -11.95 3.17
N LYS A 42 -3.72 -12.88 3.67
CA LYS A 42 -3.38 -13.66 4.86
C LYS A 42 -3.33 -15.13 4.51
N ASN A 43 -2.46 -15.86 5.18
CA ASN A 43 -2.51 -17.31 5.14
C ASN A 43 -3.75 -17.81 5.91
N MET A 44 -4.38 -18.87 5.45
CA MET A 44 -5.52 -19.49 6.17
C MET A 44 -5.09 -20.10 7.50
N VAL A 45 -3.91 -20.66 7.51
CA VAL A 45 -3.36 -21.38 8.65
C VAL A 45 -2.06 -20.77 9.10
N ASP A 46 -1.72 -21.00 10.34
CA ASP A 46 -0.46 -20.62 10.94
C ASP A 46 0.72 -21.38 10.31
N ALA A 47 1.93 -20.84 10.45
CA ALA A 47 3.11 -21.37 9.77
C ALA A 47 3.49 -22.80 10.25
N SER A 48 3.31 -23.09 11.54
CA SER A 48 3.53 -24.44 12.08
C SER A 48 2.52 -25.43 11.53
N SER A 49 1.23 -25.12 11.64
CA SER A 49 0.16 -25.97 11.12
C SER A 49 0.24 -26.15 9.60
N LYS A 50 0.75 -25.15 8.88
CA LYS A 50 0.97 -25.27 7.43
C LYS A 50 1.98 -26.39 7.12
N ARG A 51 3.08 -26.45 7.87
CA ARG A 51 4.10 -27.49 7.70
C ARG A 51 3.54 -28.88 7.98
N ASP A 52 2.80 -29.03 9.06
CA ASP A 52 2.18 -30.31 9.42
C ASP A 52 1.20 -30.81 8.35
N ILE A 53 0.42 -29.90 7.77
CA ILE A 53 -0.49 -30.21 6.66
C ILE A 53 0.29 -30.62 5.40
N GLU A 54 1.39 -29.94 5.08
CA GLU A 54 2.21 -30.25 3.92
C GLU A 54 2.91 -31.61 4.06
N GLU A 55 3.38 -31.95 5.24
CA GLU A 55 4.02 -33.25 5.55
C GLU A 55 3.02 -34.42 5.51
N GLN A 56 1.78 -34.20 5.98
CA GLN A 56 0.76 -35.24 6.04
C GLN A 56 -0.14 -35.29 4.78
N SER A 57 0.06 -34.40 3.85
CA SER A 57 -0.75 -34.33 2.62
C SER A 57 -0.43 -35.49 1.69
N VAL A 58 -1.47 -36.19 1.25
CA VAL A 58 -1.38 -37.25 0.23
C VAL A 58 -0.90 -36.70 -1.12
N TYR A 59 -1.13 -35.42 -1.39
CA TYR A 59 -0.77 -34.80 -2.69
C TYR A 59 0.70 -34.36 -2.76
N GLY A 60 1.43 -34.42 -1.67
CA GLY A 60 2.80 -33.89 -1.57
C GLY A 60 2.87 -32.38 -1.58
N SER A 61 3.99 -31.86 -1.10
CA SER A 61 4.23 -30.41 -0.99
C SER A 61 4.29 -29.68 -2.36
N GLU A 62 4.64 -30.40 -3.42
CA GLU A 62 4.77 -29.82 -4.77
C GLU A 62 3.43 -29.61 -5.46
N ASN A 63 2.45 -30.46 -5.19
CA ASN A 63 1.15 -30.46 -5.89
C ASN A 63 0.03 -29.77 -5.11
N TYR A 64 0.23 -29.46 -3.84
CA TYR A 64 -0.77 -28.82 -3.01
C TYR A 64 -0.32 -27.46 -2.52
N THR A 65 -1.01 -26.43 -2.96
CA THR A 65 -0.80 -25.07 -2.49
C THR A 65 -1.95 -24.64 -1.59
N MET A 66 -1.63 -24.34 -0.33
CA MET A 66 -2.60 -23.86 0.64
C MET A 66 -3.23 -22.54 0.16
N PRO A 67 -4.56 -22.42 0.14
CA PRO A 67 -5.23 -21.18 -0.28
C PRO A 67 -4.94 -20.04 0.68
N ARG A 68 -4.98 -18.83 0.14
CA ARG A 68 -4.79 -17.59 0.90
C ARG A 68 -6.10 -16.80 0.98
N LEU A 69 -6.29 -16.10 2.08
CA LEU A 69 -7.42 -15.19 2.28
C LEU A 69 -7.09 -13.81 1.70
N PHE A 70 -7.95 -13.34 0.82
CA PHE A 70 -7.86 -12.01 0.22
C PHE A 70 -8.91 -11.10 0.88
N ILE A 71 -8.45 -10.13 1.65
CA ILE A 71 -9.31 -9.27 2.46
C ILE A 71 -9.15 -7.83 1.99
N LYS A 72 -10.24 -7.16 1.67
CA LYS A 72 -10.27 -5.74 1.33
C LYS A 72 -10.82 -4.94 2.50
N ASN A 73 -9.95 -4.46 3.37
CA ASN A 73 -10.33 -3.63 4.51
C ASN A 73 -10.60 -2.19 4.10
N GLN A 74 -11.61 -1.60 4.70
CA GLN A 74 -12.01 -0.22 4.48
C GLN A 74 -12.06 0.52 5.82
N TYR A 75 -11.40 1.68 5.89
CA TYR A 75 -11.30 2.45 7.12
C TYR A 75 -11.82 3.87 6.90
N CYS A 76 -12.43 4.45 7.90
CA CYS A 76 -12.65 5.89 7.93
C CYS A 76 -11.31 6.62 8.12
N VAL A 77 -11.27 7.91 7.82
CA VAL A 77 -10.02 8.71 7.93
C VAL A 77 -9.49 8.69 9.36
N SER A 78 -10.36 8.81 10.37
CA SER A 78 -9.96 8.80 11.78
C SER A 78 -9.31 7.49 12.20
N CYS A 79 -9.94 6.36 11.88
CA CYS A 79 -9.38 5.04 12.17
C CYS A 79 -8.12 4.76 11.33
N GLY A 80 -8.07 5.23 10.09
CA GLY A 80 -6.90 5.11 9.23
C GLY A 80 -5.69 5.87 9.79
N ILE A 81 -5.89 7.03 10.39
CA ILE A 81 -4.83 7.79 11.07
C ILE A 81 -4.44 7.10 12.38
N HIS A 82 -5.41 6.68 13.18
CA HIS A 82 -5.16 6.00 14.45
C HIS A 82 -4.37 4.70 14.26
N ALA A 83 -4.75 3.89 13.29
CA ALA A 83 -4.04 2.66 12.93
C ALA A 83 -2.74 2.91 12.13
N ARG A 84 -2.31 4.15 11.98
CA ARG A 84 -1.12 4.57 11.23
C ARG A 84 -1.08 4.10 9.76
N ILE A 85 -2.21 3.72 9.21
CA ILE A 85 -2.36 3.37 7.78
C ILE A 85 -2.18 4.61 6.91
N VAL A 86 -2.70 5.75 7.38
CA VAL A 86 -2.52 7.07 6.79
C VAL A 86 -1.79 7.95 7.79
N ARG A 87 -0.75 8.64 7.33
CA ARG A 87 0.05 9.54 8.17
C ARG A 87 0.07 10.94 7.58
N VAL A 88 0.29 11.94 8.44
CA VAL A 88 0.53 13.31 8.00
C VAL A 88 1.87 13.36 7.27
N ARG A 89 1.88 13.95 6.07
CA ARG A 89 3.06 14.08 5.24
C ARG A 89 3.38 15.55 4.96
N SER A 90 4.64 15.86 4.72
CA SER A 90 5.09 17.19 4.30
C SER A 90 4.42 17.61 3.00
N ARG A 91 4.42 18.91 2.70
CA ARG A 91 3.80 19.47 1.50
C ARG A 91 4.33 18.84 0.21
N ILE A 92 5.62 18.58 0.13
CA ILE A 92 6.29 17.95 -1.01
C ILE A 92 5.82 16.50 -1.16
N ASN A 93 5.86 15.74 -0.09
CA ASN A 93 5.54 14.30 -0.08
C ASN A 93 4.05 14.01 -0.32
N ARG A 94 3.15 14.99 -0.11
CA ARG A 94 1.72 14.80 -0.39
C ARG A 94 1.40 14.53 -1.86
N ARG A 95 2.25 14.93 -2.79
CA ARG A 95 2.08 14.67 -4.22
C ARG A 95 2.33 13.22 -4.59
N ILE A 96 3.11 12.50 -3.80
CA ILE A 96 3.47 11.11 -4.07
C ILE A 96 2.29 10.23 -3.68
N ARG A 97 1.71 9.55 -4.67
CA ARG A 97 0.56 8.64 -4.47
C ARG A 97 0.98 7.23 -4.13
N TYR A 98 2.08 6.78 -4.69
CA TYR A 98 2.62 5.44 -4.46
C TYR A 98 3.90 5.58 -3.67
N ILE A 99 3.87 5.09 -2.45
CA ILE A 99 5.08 4.79 -1.71
C ILE A 99 5.32 3.33 -2.05
N SER A 100 6.41 3.05 -2.74
CA SER A 100 6.84 1.66 -2.93
C SER A 100 7.05 1.07 -1.54
N ASN A 101 6.10 0.28 -1.12
CA ASN A 101 6.09 -0.33 0.20
C ASN A 101 7.06 -1.47 0.17
N PHE A 102 8.36 -1.25 0.04
CA PHE A 102 9.13 -2.39 0.34
C PHE A 102 10.54 -2.13 0.80
N ARG A 103 11.05 -3.02 1.53
CA ARG A 103 12.29 -3.02 2.32
C ARG A 103 13.56 -2.63 1.54
N GLU A 104 13.49 -2.63 0.23
CA GLU A 104 14.56 -2.15 -0.66
C GLU A 104 14.43 -0.66 -1.00
N GLY A 105 13.28 -0.07 -0.70
CA GLY A 105 12.89 1.23 -1.22
C GLY A 105 13.06 2.42 -0.29
N ILE A 106 13.58 2.29 0.92
CA ILE A 106 13.81 3.49 1.73
C ILE A 106 14.94 4.33 1.11
N GLU A 107 15.94 3.69 0.55
CA GLU A 107 17.03 4.38 -0.17
C GLU A 107 16.59 4.82 -1.56
N GLU A 108 15.84 3.99 -2.31
CA GLU A 108 15.32 4.38 -3.62
C GLU A 108 14.17 5.37 -3.54
N ALA A 109 13.32 5.30 -2.53
CA ALA A 109 12.26 6.29 -2.32
C ALA A 109 12.85 7.66 -1.96
N SER A 110 13.91 7.72 -1.19
CA SER A 110 14.63 8.97 -0.94
C SER A 110 15.30 9.48 -2.22
N HIS A 111 15.93 8.62 -3.01
CA HIS A 111 16.52 8.99 -4.32
C HIS A 111 15.46 9.39 -5.36
N GLY A 112 14.31 8.71 -5.39
CA GLY A 112 13.19 9.06 -6.25
C GLY A 112 12.56 10.40 -5.88
N LEU A 113 12.48 10.74 -4.62
CA LEU A 113 12.00 12.02 -4.12
C LEU A 113 12.90 13.19 -4.54
N TYR A 114 14.23 13.00 -4.50
CA TYR A 114 15.18 14.00 -4.96
C TYR A 114 15.18 14.19 -6.48
N LYS A 115 14.96 13.13 -7.26
CA LYS A 115 14.81 13.22 -8.71
C LYS A 115 13.58 14.01 -9.15
N GLN A 116 12.47 13.87 -8.43
CA GLN A 116 11.24 14.63 -8.70
C GLN A 116 11.29 16.08 -8.22
N ALA A 117 12.26 16.43 -7.38
CA ALA A 117 12.50 17.81 -6.93
C ALA A 117 13.36 18.64 -7.90
N ASN A 118 13.43 18.27 -9.18
CA ASN A 118 14.17 18.98 -10.23
C ASN A 118 15.69 19.10 -10.03
N VAL A 119 16.30 18.19 -9.33
CA VAL A 119 17.76 18.09 -9.31
C VAL A 119 18.18 17.26 -10.53
N LYS A 120 18.74 17.92 -11.55
CA LYS A 120 19.45 17.23 -12.64
C LYS A 120 20.67 16.54 -12.05
N VAL A 121 20.54 15.25 -11.75
CA VAL A 121 21.69 14.43 -11.35
C VAL A 121 22.51 14.13 -12.60
N PRO A 122 23.80 14.50 -12.66
CA PRO A 122 24.64 14.16 -13.82
C PRO A 122 24.73 12.62 -13.95
N ALA A 123 24.50 12.12 -15.15
CA ALA A 123 24.56 10.70 -15.45
C ALA A 123 25.94 10.15 -15.05
N LYS A 124 25.95 9.10 -14.21
CA LYS A 124 27.18 8.37 -13.90
C LYS A 124 27.73 7.77 -15.18
N LYS A 125 28.90 8.25 -15.62
CA LYS A 125 29.65 7.61 -16.69
C LYS A 125 30.02 6.20 -16.21
N ASN A 126 29.52 5.17 -16.90
CA ASN A 126 29.97 3.81 -16.72
C ASN A 126 31.44 3.74 -17.13
N THR A 127 32.33 3.76 -16.17
CA THR A 127 33.72 3.37 -16.38
C THR A 127 33.74 1.84 -16.52
N GLY A 128 33.81 1.37 -17.76
CA GLY A 128 33.95 -0.05 -18.07
C GLY A 128 35.15 -0.61 -17.33
N LYS A 129 34.97 -1.76 -16.71
CA LYS A 129 36.07 -2.59 -16.20
C LYS A 129 36.94 -3.03 -17.35
N PRO A 130 38.25 -2.89 -17.31
CA PRO A 130 39.10 -3.53 -18.29
C PRO A 130 39.07 -5.05 -18.06
N GLN A 131 38.78 -5.78 -19.12
CA GLN A 131 38.96 -7.23 -19.17
C GLN A 131 40.48 -7.51 -19.27
N ALA A 132 40.99 -8.27 -18.31
CA ALA A 132 42.26 -8.95 -18.40
C ALA A 132 42.02 -10.41 -18.74
#